data_8529ff7d5bac579d7a36215c075ef4ad
#
_entry.id   8529ff7d5bac579d7a36215c075ef4ad
#
_cell.length_a   1.000
_cell.length_b   1.000
_cell.length_c   1.000
_cell.angle_alpha   90.00
_cell.angle_beta   90.00
_cell.angle_gamma   90.00
#
_symmetry.space_group_name_H-M   'P 1'
#
loop_
_entity.id
_entity.type
_entity.pdbx_description
1 polymer ?
#
loop_
_entity_poly.entity_id
_entity_poly.type
_entity_poly.pdbx_seq_one_letter_code
_entity_poly.pdbx_strand_id
1 'polypeptide(L)'
;ISAFVDMMNEKLAELGCQESHFENPSGLNGDNQYVSAYDMALIAQAAFQNETFVTIDSSLYYDLPPTRLNPDGFRVYPGHRMLKKNTPQYYAGVIGGKTGYTMLAGNTLVTCAEKNGMKLITVILNGHQTHYTDTKALLDFGFANFQSVNIADADSTYSSVSNDMTIAGLPAADLSVLHMQKDCYVTLPKT
;
A
#
# COMPACT_ATOMS: atom_id res chain seq x y z
N ILE A 1 11.93 19.78 13.86
CA ILE A 1 11.41 19.56 12.49
C ILE A 1 12.51 18.97 11.60
N SER A 2 13.73 19.56 11.55
CA SER A 2 14.81 19.06 10.66
C SER A 2 15.13 17.58 10.91
N ALA A 3 15.40 17.16 12.15
CA ALA A 3 15.69 15.77 12.46
C ALA A 3 14.61 14.77 11.98
N PHE A 4 13.33 15.18 12.02
CA PHE A 4 12.25 14.32 11.48
C PHE A 4 12.28 14.25 9.96
N VAL A 5 12.58 15.37 9.30
CA VAL A 5 12.76 15.41 7.84
C VAL A 5 13.95 14.55 7.40
N ASP A 6 15.06 14.60 8.15
CA ASP A 6 16.22 13.75 7.90
C ASP A 6 15.81 12.26 7.97
N MET A 7 15.07 11.86 9.02
CA MET A 7 14.52 10.50 9.14
C MET A 7 13.56 10.12 7.99
N MET A 8 12.76 11.07 7.48
CA MET A 8 11.90 10.82 6.31
C MET A 8 12.74 10.50 5.08
N ASN A 9 13.81 11.27 4.82
CA ASN A 9 14.67 11.04 3.66
C ASN A 9 15.56 9.79 3.82
N GLU A 10 16.01 9.46 5.03
CA GLU A 10 16.65 8.17 5.33
C GLU A 10 15.71 7.01 5.01
N LYS A 11 14.42 7.12 5.39
CA LYS A 11 13.41 6.11 5.08
C LYS A 11 13.17 5.95 3.57
N LEU A 12 13.22 7.04 2.77
CA LEU A 12 13.19 6.93 1.31
C LEU A 12 14.33 6.05 0.78
N ALA A 13 15.55 6.28 1.27
CA ALA A 13 16.72 5.48 0.86
C ALA A 13 16.58 4.01 1.26
N GLU A 14 16.09 3.71 2.48
CA GLU A 14 15.83 2.34 2.94
C GLU A 14 14.79 1.61 2.07
N LEU A 15 13.78 2.34 1.56
CA LEU A 15 12.74 1.80 0.70
C LEU A 15 13.16 1.69 -0.77
N GLY A 16 14.36 2.16 -1.13
CA GLY A 16 14.86 2.15 -2.50
C GLY A 16 14.28 3.27 -3.38
N CYS A 17 13.69 4.30 -2.78
CA CYS A 17 13.19 5.48 -3.49
C CYS A 17 14.36 6.30 -4.04
N GLN A 18 14.27 6.75 -5.31
CA GLN A 18 15.35 7.46 -5.99
C GLN A 18 14.95 8.81 -6.58
N GLU A 19 13.65 9.07 -6.66
CA GLU A 19 13.08 10.24 -7.36
C GLU A 19 12.18 11.07 -6.44
N SER A 20 12.47 11.07 -5.13
CA SER A 20 11.68 11.79 -4.14
C SER A 20 12.56 12.41 -3.08
N HIS A 21 12.13 13.56 -2.57
CA HIS A 21 12.78 14.27 -1.47
C HIS A 21 11.76 15.05 -0.65
N PHE A 22 11.91 15.06 0.67
CA PHE A 22 11.06 15.76 1.61
C PHE A 22 11.82 16.90 2.29
N GLU A 23 11.19 18.07 2.40
CA GLU A 23 11.64 19.23 3.19
C GLU A 23 10.80 19.47 4.43
N ASN A 24 9.59 18.89 4.46
CA ASN A 24 8.68 19.05 5.58
C ASN A 24 7.75 17.83 5.71
N PRO A 25 7.21 17.57 6.92
CA PRO A 25 6.27 16.48 7.17
C PRO A 25 4.82 16.85 6.83
N SER A 26 4.52 18.11 6.51
CA SER A 26 3.16 18.60 6.30
C SER A 26 2.63 18.35 4.88
N GLY A 27 3.52 18.09 3.92
CA GLY A 27 3.17 17.97 2.50
C GLY A 27 2.87 19.29 1.81
N LEU A 28 3.23 20.43 2.44
CA LEU A 28 3.16 21.74 1.81
C LEU A 28 4.31 21.92 0.82
N ASN A 29 4.12 22.82 -0.13
CA ASN A 29 5.13 23.10 -1.14
C ASN A 29 6.45 23.57 -0.52
N GLY A 30 7.55 23.17 -1.12
CA GLY A 30 8.91 23.58 -0.87
C GLY A 30 9.71 23.44 -2.14
N ASP A 31 10.85 24.14 -2.25
CA ASP A 31 11.65 24.17 -3.48
C ASP A 31 12.22 22.80 -3.85
N ASN A 32 12.49 21.98 -2.84
CA ASN A 32 12.98 20.60 -2.99
C ASN A 32 12.00 19.55 -2.44
N GLN A 33 10.71 19.89 -2.33
CA GLN A 33 9.66 18.93 -1.91
C GLN A 33 9.03 18.32 -3.15
N TYR A 34 9.42 17.11 -3.50
CA TYR A 34 8.89 16.39 -4.67
C TYR A 34 8.82 14.89 -4.46
N VAL A 35 7.94 14.23 -5.19
CA VAL A 35 7.78 12.78 -5.19
C VAL A 35 7.50 12.26 -6.59
N SER A 36 7.98 11.05 -6.91
CA SER A 36 7.50 10.29 -8.06
C SER A 36 6.31 9.38 -7.68
N ALA A 37 5.53 9.00 -8.67
CA ALA A 37 4.43 8.06 -8.43
C ALA A 37 4.95 6.68 -8.00
N TYR A 38 6.09 6.26 -8.53
CA TYR A 38 6.72 5.00 -8.19
C TYR A 38 7.21 4.98 -6.73
N ASP A 39 7.96 6.00 -6.32
CA ASP A 39 8.44 6.09 -4.94
C ASP A 39 7.30 6.20 -3.93
N MET A 40 6.24 6.95 -4.27
CA MET A 40 5.06 7.03 -3.42
C MET A 40 4.35 5.67 -3.30
N ALA A 41 4.39 4.83 -4.34
CA ALA A 41 3.88 3.46 -4.26
C ALA A 41 4.73 2.58 -3.33
N LEU A 42 6.07 2.72 -3.34
CA LEU A 42 6.96 2.03 -2.40
C LEU A 42 6.71 2.45 -0.95
N ILE A 43 6.56 3.76 -0.71
CA ILE A 43 6.20 4.31 0.61
C ILE A 43 4.85 3.72 1.08
N ALA A 44 3.85 3.74 0.21
CA ALA A 44 2.53 3.19 0.53
C ALA A 44 2.60 1.68 0.79
N GLN A 45 3.38 0.93 0.01
CA GLN A 45 3.58 -0.50 0.22
C GLN A 45 4.13 -0.78 1.63
N ALA A 46 5.14 -0.05 2.06
CA ALA A 46 5.71 -0.18 3.39
C ALA A 46 4.69 0.23 4.49
N ALA A 47 3.95 1.31 4.29
CA ALA A 47 2.93 1.78 5.24
C ALA A 47 1.81 0.75 5.41
N PHE A 48 1.30 0.16 4.33
CA PHE A 48 0.23 -0.84 4.38
C PHE A 48 0.67 -2.25 4.83
N GLN A 49 1.96 -2.45 5.14
CA GLN A 49 2.45 -3.62 5.90
C GLN A 49 2.30 -3.43 7.41
N ASN A 50 2.13 -2.21 7.89
CA ASN A 50 1.94 -1.92 9.30
C ASN A 50 0.46 -2.02 9.69
N GLU A 51 0.10 -3.01 10.51
CA GLU A 51 -1.28 -3.27 10.92
C GLU A 51 -1.92 -2.09 11.67
N THR A 52 -1.15 -1.39 12.50
CA THR A 52 -1.64 -0.20 13.21
C THR A 52 -1.97 0.92 12.23
N PHE A 53 -1.10 1.14 11.24
CA PHE A 53 -1.37 2.11 10.18
C PHE A 53 -2.65 1.75 9.41
N VAL A 54 -2.79 0.50 8.99
CA VAL A 54 -3.98 0.02 8.27
C VAL A 54 -5.24 0.22 9.10
N THR A 55 -5.21 -0.11 10.39
CA THR A 55 -6.34 0.06 11.30
C THR A 55 -6.79 1.53 11.39
N ILE A 56 -5.84 2.46 11.48
CA ILE A 56 -6.12 3.89 11.54
C ILE A 56 -6.64 4.40 10.19
N ASP A 57 -5.94 4.07 9.10
CA ASP A 57 -6.22 4.62 7.77
C ASP A 57 -7.51 4.07 7.13
N SER A 58 -7.92 2.85 7.51
CA SER A 58 -9.20 2.26 7.11
C SER A 58 -10.40 2.75 7.91
N SER A 59 -10.19 3.50 8.99
CA SER A 59 -11.25 3.98 9.86
C SER A 59 -12.17 4.96 9.15
N LEU A 60 -13.48 4.75 9.26
CA LEU A 60 -14.49 5.61 8.61
C LEU A 60 -14.75 6.90 9.39
N TYR A 61 -14.40 6.92 10.65
CA TYR A 61 -14.46 8.09 11.55
C TYR A 61 -13.62 7.83 12.80
N TYR A 62 -13.33 8.90 13.52
CA TYR A 62 -12.78 8.84 14.87
C TYR A 62 -13.43 9.89 15.75
N ASP A 63 -13.84 9.50 16.96
CA ASP A 63 -14.42 10.39 17.96
C ASP A 63 -13.31 10.98 18.83
N LEU A 64 -12.99 12.24 18.60
CA LEU A 64 -12.04 12.98 19.43
C LEU A 64 -12.69 13.27 20.79
N PRO A 65 -11.98 12.96 21.89
CA PRO A 65 -12.50 13.18 23.22
C PRO A 65 -12.66 14.69 23.52
N PRO A 66 -13.45 15.03 24.57
CA PRO A 66 -13.54 16.40 25.04
C PRO A 66 -12.17 17.04 25.31
N THR A 67 -12.03 18.28 24.92
CA THR A 67 -10.85 19.11 25.18
C THR A 67 -11.29 20.46 25.78
N ARG A 68 -10.34 21.24 26.26
CA ARG A 68 -10.65 22.61 26.77
C ARG A 68 -11.30 23.50 25.70
N LEU A 69 -10.93 23.33 24.43
CA LEU A 69 -11.48 24.11 23.30
C LEU A 69 -12.76 23.54 22.71
N ASN A 70 -12.98 22.24 22.89
CA ASN A 70 -14.14 21.49 22.39
C ASN A 70 -14.65 20.59 23.52
N PRO A 71 -15.45 21.12 24.45
CA PRO A 71 -15.88 20.40 25.67
C PRO A 71 -16.74 19.14 25.35
N ASP A 72 -17.44 19.14 24.23
CA ASP A 72 -18.28 18.00 23.80
C ASP A 72 -17.53 16.96 22.97
N GLY A 73 -16.25 17.23 22.66
CA GLY A 73 -15.53 16.45 21.66
C GLY A 73 -16.10 16.67 20.24
N PHE A 74 -15.58 15.97 19.25
CA PHE A 74 -16.16 15.97 17.91
C PHE A 74 -15.70 14.78 17.08
N ARG A 75 -16.52 14.39 16.10
CA ARG A 75 -16.21 13.31 15.17
C ARG A 75 -15.49 13.84 13.94
N VAL A 76 -14.36 13.21 13.60
CA VAL A 76 -13.61 13.46 12.36
C VAL A 76 -13.80 12.30 11.37
N TYR A 77 -13.70 12.61 10.09
CA TYR A 77 -13.89 11.66 9.00
C TYR A 77 -12.69 11.70 8.05
N PRO A 78 -12.27 10.56 7.45
CA PRO A 78 -11.23 10.57 6.45
C PRO A 78 -11.64 11.38 5.21
N GLY A 79 -10.65 12.03 4.57
CA GLY A 79 -10.87 12.75 3.32
C GLY A 79 -11.07 11.83 2.11
N HIS A 80 -10.66 10.57 2.21
CA HIS A 80 -10.68 9.61 1.11
C HIS A 80 -12.11 9.10 0.81
N ARG A 81 -12.70 9.59 -0.30
CA ARG A 81 -14.11 9.31 -0.62
C ARG A 81 -14.38 7.86 -1.04
N MET A 82 -13.35 7.14 -1.57
CA MET A 82 -13.53 5.75 -2.00
C MET A 82 -13.79 4.77 -0.85
N LEU A 83 -13.52 5.16 0.40
CA LEU A 83 -13.88 4.41 1.60
C LEU A 83 -15.37 4.54 1.98
N LYS A 84 -16.04 5.58 1.51
CA LYS A 84 -17.37 5.97 1.98
C LYS A 84 -18.46 5.42 1.08
N LYS A 85 -19.23 4.41 1.54
CA LYS A 85 -20.29 3.72 0.78
C LYS A 85 -21.38 4.65 0.23
N ASN A 86 -21.57 5.81 0.84
CA ASN A 86 -22.58 6.78 0.45
C ASN A 86 -22.07 7.86 -0.52
N THR A 87 -20.91 7.67 -1.15
CA THR A 87 -20.34 8.59 -2.13
C THR A 87 -20.29 7.94 -3.52
N PRO A 88 -20.41 8.71 -4.61
CA PRO A 88 -20.25 8.19 -5.97
C PRO A 88 -18.86 7.61 -6.25
N GLN A 89 -17.87 7.99 -5.45
CA GLN A 89 -16.48 7.53 -5.57
C GLN A 89 -16.23 6.19 -4.88
N TYR A 90 -17.19 5.68 -4.10
CA TYR A 90 -17.00 4.41 -3.38
C TYR A 90 -16.47 3.30 -4.28
N TYR A 91 -15.49 2.57 -3.79
CA TYR A 91 -14.94 1.38 -4.46
C TYR A 91 -14.78 0.24 -3.46
N ALA A 92 -15.49 -0.85 -3.71
CA ALA A 92 -15.42 -2.03 -2.84
C ALA A 92 -14.02 -2.64 -2.86
N GLY A 93 -13.46 -2.88 -1.68
CA GLY A 93 -12.10 -3.41 -1.51
C GLY A 93 -11.06 -2.34 -1.17
N VAL A 94 -11.38 -1.05 -1.22
CA VAL A 94 -10.44 -0.01 -0.72
C VAL A 94 -10.29 -0.17 0.79
N ILE A 95 -9.04 -0.29 1.24
CA ILE A 95 -8.65 -0.45 2.64
C ILE A 95 -7.99 0.78 3.24
N GLY A 96 -7.64 1.77 2.43
CA GLY A 96 -7.06 3.02 2.90
C GLY A 96 -6.45 3.85 1.79
N GLY A 97 -5.87 4.97 2.19
CA GLY A 97 -5.17 5.89 1.31
C GLY A 97 -5.27 7.35 1.74
N LYS A 98 -4.60 8.22 0.99
CA LYS A 98 -4.49 9.63 1.33
C LYS A 98 -4.72 10.52 0.12
N THR A 99 -5.59 11.51 0.31
CA THR A 99 -5.79 12.61 -0.65
C THR A 99 -4.82 13.76 -0.37
N GLY A 100 -4.44 14.50 -1.41
CA GLY A 100 -3.69 15.73 -1.28
C GLY A 100 -4.11 16.76 -2.33
N TYR A 101 -3.88 18.02 -2.00
CA TYR A 101 -4.10 19.11 -2.93
C TYR A 101 -3.26 20.34 -2.53
N THR A 102 -2.53 20.86 -3.48
CA THR A 102 -2.03 22.25 -3.49
C THR A 102 -2.24 22.81 -4.90
N MET A 103 -2.18 24.12 -5.06
CA MET A 103 -2.29 24.72 -6.41
C MET A 103 -1.17 24.25 -7.35
N LEU A 104 0.01 23.99 -6.81
CA LEU A 104 1.16 23.51 -7.60
C LEU A 104 1.08 22.01 -7.92
N ALA A 105 0.72 21.20 -6.93
CA ALA A 105 0.67 19.74 -7.07
C ALA A 105 -0.59 19.24 -7.77
N GLY A 106 -1.64 20.04 -7.86
CA GLY A 106 -2.96 19.57 -8.29
C GLY A 106 -3.57 18.57 -7.30
N ASN A 107 -4.56 17.83 -7.74
CA ASN A 107 -5.12 16.74 -6.92
C ASN A 107 -4.20 15.53 -6.93
N THR A 108 -3.91 14.99 -5.76
CA THR A 108 -3.13 13.76 -5.59
C THR A 108 -3.94 12.73 -4.80
N LEU A 109 -3.72 11.45 -5.10
CA LEU A 109 -4.40 10.36 -4.43
C LEU A 109 -3.52 9.12 -4.40
N VAL A 110 -3.30 8.59 -3.21
CA VAL A 110 -2.79 7.24 -3.00
C VAL A 110 -3.94 6.38 -2.51
N THR A 111 -4.12 5.21 -3.08
CA THR A 111 -5.19 4.27 -2.66
C THR A 111 -4.63 2.86 -2.61
N CYS A 112 -4.88 2.17 -1.50
CA CYS A 112 -4.67 0.73 -1.38
C CYS A 112 -6.02 0.02 -1.40
N ALA A 113 -6.14 -1.01 -2.22
CA ALA A 113 -7.32 -1.85 -2.31
C ALA A 113 -6.94 -3.32 -2.29
N GLU A 114 -7.80 -4.15 -1.71
CA GLU A 114 -7.60 -5.60 -1.63
C GLU A 114 -8.82 -6.35 -2.16
N LYS A 115 -8.60 -7.31 -3.06
CA LYS A 115 -9.60 -8.25 -3.54
C LYS A 115 -8.96 -9.61 -3.79
N ASN A 116 -9.62 -10.66 -3.37
CA ASN A 116 -9.19 -12.05 -3.59
C ASN A 116 -7.74 -12.32 -3.16
N GLY A 117 -7.32 -11.78 -2.02
CA GLY A 117 -5.96 -11.92 -1.49
C GLY A 117 -4.88 -11.09 -2.20
N MET A 118 -5.24 -10.32 -3.23
CA MET A 118 -4.31 -9.42 -3.92
C MET A 118 -4.52 -7.97 -3.47
N LYS A 119 -3.44 -7.33 -3.01
CA LYS A 119 -3.40 -5.90 -2.71
C LYS A 119 -2.84 -5.13 -3.89
N LEU A 120 -3.50 -4.05 -4.26
CA LEU A 120 -3.04 -3.10 -5.27
C LEU A 120 -2.92 -1.71 -4.67
N ILE A 121 -1.85 -1.02 -5.04
CA ILE A 121 -1.63 0.38 -4.71
C ILE A 121 -1.69 1.18 -6.00
N THR A 122 -2.47 2.25 -6.00
CA THR A 122 -2.53 3.22 -7.08
C THR A 122 -2.09 4.59 -6.58
N VAL A 123 -1.33 5.29 -7.40
CA VAL A 123 -0.85 6.64 -7.12
C VAL A 123 -1.21 7.54 -8.28
N ILE A 124 -1.97 8.60 -7.99
CA ILE A 124 -2.29 9.65 -8.95
C ILE A 124 -1.64 10.94 -8.47
N LEU A 125 -0.82 11.54 -9.31
CA LEU A 125 -0.23 12.84 -9.11
C LEU A 125 -0.78 13.80 -10.18
N ASN A 126 -0.98 15.08 -9.81
CA ASN A 126 -1.49 16.14 -10.69
C ASN A 126 -2.79 15.77 -11.44
N GLY A 127 -3.74 15.18 -10.74
CA GLY A 127 -4.93 14.54 -11.33
C GLY A 127 -6.03 15.47 -11.83
N HIS A 128 -5.91 16.79 -11.82
CA HIS A 128 -6.87 17.78 -12.36
C HIS A 128 -8.36 17.42 -12.13
N GLN A 129 -8.70 16.98 -10.91
CA GLN A 129 -10.02 16.49 -10.47
C GLN A 129 -10.40 15.07 -10.97
N THR A 130 -9.58 14.39 -11.78
CA THR A 130 -9.84 13.02 -12.27
C THR A 130 -9.28 11.94 -11.36
N HIS A 131 -8.58 12.31 -10.27
CA HIS A 131 -7.86 11.39 -9.39
C HIS A 131 -8.68 10.19 -8.91
N TYR A 132 -10.00 10.33 -8.66
CA TYR A 132 -10.86 9.20 -8.28
C TYR A 132 -11.24 8.30 -9.46
N THR A 133 -11.55 8.89 -10.63
CA THR A 133 -11.87 8.12 -11.84
C THR A 133 -10.67 7.37 -12.37
N ASP A 134 -9.50 8.00 -12.34
CA ASP A 134 -8.24 7.39 -12.77
C ASP A 134 -7.83 6.27 -11.81
N THR A 135 -7.95 6.48 -10.50
CA THR A 135 -7.73 5.44 -9.49
C THR A 135 -8.65 4.24 -9.73
N LYS A 136 -9.95 4.49 -9.99
CA LYS A 136 -10.90 3.41 -10.27
C LYS A 136 -10.50 2.63 -11.52
N ALA A 137 -10.15 3.31 -12.60
CA ALA A 137 -9.73 2.66 -13.85
C ALA A 137 -8.47 1.79 -13.66
N LEU A 138 -7.47 2.28 -12.91
CA LEU A 138 -6.26 1.52 -12.59
C LEU A 138 -6.55 0.31 -11.72
N LEU A 139 -7.40 0.43 -10.69
CA LEU A 139 -7.80 -0.69 -9.85
C LEU A 139 -8.59 -1.73 -10.63
N ASP A 140 -9.56 -1.29 -11.47
CA ASP A 140 -10.33 -2.19 -12.32
C ASP A 140 -9.41 -2.94 -13.30
N PHE A 141 -8.45 -2.24 -13.93
CA PHE A 141 -7.44 -2.86 -14.78
C PHE A 141 -6.58 -3.89 -14.02
N GLY A 142 -6.06 -3.50 -12.86
CA GLY A 142 -5.18 -4.38 -12.07
C GLY A 142 -5.90 -5.64 -11.60
N PHE A 143 -7.09 -5.51 -11.02
CA PHE A 143 -7.86 -6.67 -10.57
C PHE A 143 -8.44 -7.53 -11.72
N ALA A 144 -8.68 -6.96 -12.89
CA ALA A 144 -9.12 -7.72 -14.05
C ALA A 144 -7.99 -8.57 -14.66
N ASN A 145 -6.77 -8.02 -14.72
CA ASN A 145 -5.68 -8.59 -15.53
C ASN A 145 -4.61 -9.33 -14.71
N PHE A 146 -4.58 -9.17 -13.39
CA PHE A 146 -3.57 -9.78 -12.52
C PHE A 146 -4.20 -10.60 -11.40
N GLN A 147 -3.42 -11.55 -10.88
CA GLN A 147 -3.78 -12.37 -9.72
C GLN A 147 -2.56 -12.61 -8.84
N SER A 148 -2.80 -12.79 -7.55
CA SER A 148 -1.80 -13.25 -6.60
C SER A 148 -1.82 -14.77 -6.54
N VAL A 149 -0.68 -15.40 -6.71
CA VAL A 149 -0.54 -16.86 -6.70
C VAL A 149 0.46 -17.24 -5.60
N ASN A 150 0.07 -18.17 -4.74
CA ASN A 150 1.00 -18.77 -3.79
C ASN A 150 1.92 -19.73 -4.54
N ILE A 151 3.22 -19.51 -4.47
CA ILE A 151 4.21 -20.33 -5.19
C ILE A 151 4.17 -21.78 -4.69
N ALA A 152 4.00 -21.98 -3.39
CA ALA A 152 3.95 -23.32 -2.81
C ALA A 152 2.75 -24.15 -3.31
N ASP A 153 1.61 -23.50 -3.60
CA ASP A 153 0.41 -24.17 -4.12
C ASP A 153 0.49 -24.37 -5.64
N ALA A 154 1.26 -23.54 -6.34
CA ALA A 154 1.37 -23.58 -7.79
C ALA A 154 2.45 -24.56 -8.30
N ASP A 155 3.46 -24.87 -7.49
CA ASP A 155 4.55 -25.77 -7.86
C ASP A 155 4.36 -27.18 -7.29
N SER A 156 3.73 -28.04 -8.09
CA SER A 156 3.62 -29.47 -7.79
C SER A 156 4.93 -30.24 -7.98
N THR A 157 5.91 -29.66 -8.66
CA THR A 157 7.20 -30.31 -8.98
C THR A 157 8.11 -30.37 -7.75
N TYR A 158 8.05 -29.36 -6.89
CA TYR A 158 8.90 -29.28 -5.71
C TYR A 158 8.69 -30.47 -4.74
N SER A 159 7.45 -30.87 -4.51
CA SER A 159 7.14 -32.00 -3.61
C SER A 159 7.63 -33.33 -4.15
N SER A 160 7.62 -33.54 -5.48
CA SER A 160 8.18 -34.74 -6.10
C SER A 160 9.69 -34.74 -6.04
N VAL A 161 10.35 -33.63 -6.35
CA VAL A 161 11.82 -33.50 -6.28
C VAL A 161 12.33 -33.65 -4.85
N SER A 162 11.65 -33.07 -3.86
CA SER A 162 12.06 -33.18 -2.45
C SER A 162 11.96 -34.62 -1.91
N ASN A 163 11.02 -35.42 -2.42
CA ASN A 163 10.87 -36.82 -2.03
C ASN A 163 11.95 -37.72 -2.62
N ASP A 164 12.49 -37.36 -3.78
CA ASP A 164 13.53 -38.13 -4.48
C ASP A 164 14.97 -37.68 -4.14
N MET A 165 15.13 -36.52 -3.50
CA MET A 165 16.44 -36.02 -3.11
C MET A 165 16.96 -36.70 -1.86
N THR A 166 18.24 -37.08 -1.93
CA THR A 166 19.00 -37.54 -0.76
C THR A 166 20.12 -36.57 -0.42
N ILE A 167 20.30 -36.24 0.84
CA ILE A 167 21.41 -35.45 1.37
C ILE A 167 22.23 -36.34 2.32
N ALA A 168 23.50 -36.54 2.01
CA ALA A 168 24.37 -37.45 2.76
C ALA A 168 23.79 -38.87 2.94
N GLY A 169 23.03 -39.36 1.95
CA GLY A 169 22.43 -40.70 1.95
C GLY A 169 21.13 -40.84 2.71
N LEU A 170 20.56 -39.74 3.22
CA LEU A 170 19.25 -39.70 3.88
C LEU A 170 18.25 -38.95 2.98
N PRO A 171 16.97 -39.38 2.95
CA PRO A 171 15.92 -38.63 2.24
C PRO A 171 15.86 -37.18 2.71
N ALA A 172 15.82 -36.22 1.80
CA ALA A 172 15.78 -34.79 2.13
C ALA A 172 14.55 -34.42 2.98
N ALA A 173 13.44 -35.12 2.79
CA ALA A 173 12.21 -34.97 3.58
C ALA A 173 12.42 -35.24 5.09
N ASP A 174 13.33 -36.16 5.44
CA ASP A 174 13.58 -36.52 6.83
C ASP A 174 14.55 -35.56 7.54
N LEU A 175 15.30 -34.75 6.77
CA LEU A 175 16.30 -33.85 7.33
C LEU A 175 15.79 -32.45 7.67
N SER A 176 14.54 -32.14 7.35
CA SER A 176 13.93 -30.81 7.53
C SER A 176 14.75 -29.63 6.98
N VAL A 177 15.65 -29.90 6.02
CA VAL A 177 16.63 -28.95 5.52
C VAL A 177 16.08 -28.13 4.35
N LEU A 178 15.12 -28.68 3.63
CA LEU A 178 14.50 -28.04 2.47
C LEU A 178 12.97 -28.02 2.67
N HIS A 179 12.41 -26.84 2.84
CA HIS A 179 10.98 -26.64 2.77
C HIS A 179 10.69 -25.34 2.04
N MET A 180 9.65 -25.35 1.23
CA MET A 180 9.19 -24.15 0.56
C MET A 180 8.52 -23.24 1.59
N GLN A 181 8.82 -21.95 1.52
CA GLN A 181 8.16 -20.96 2.36
C GLN A 181 6.67 -20.90 1.98
N LYS A 182 5.78 -21.26 2.92
CA LYS A 182 4.35 -21.42 2.65
C LYS A 182 3.65 -20.12 2.28
N ASP A 183 4.20 -18.98 2.67
CA ASP A 183 3.59 -17.65 2.49
C ASP A 183 4.35 -16.81 1.43
N CYS A 184 4.81 -17.45 0.36
CA CYS A 184 5.46 -16.76 -0.74
C CYS A 184 4.47 -16.58 -1.89
N TYR A 185 4.12 -15.32 -2.17
CA TYR A 185 3.17 -14.95 -3.23
C TYR A 185 3.86 -14.17 -4.34
N VAL A 186 3.43 -14.42 -5.56
CA VAL A 186 3.83 -13.67 -6.76
C VAL A 186 2.59 -13.14 -7.48
N THR A 187 2.69 -11.94 -8.01
CA THR A 187 1.63 -11.36 -8.85
C THR A 187 1.92 -11.69 -10.31
N LEU A 188 0.99 -12.39 -10.95
CA LEU A 188 1.09 -12.82 -12.33
C LEU A 188 -0.08 -12.27 -13.15
N PRO A 189 0.12 -12.02 -14.47
CA PRO A 189 -1.00 -11.81 -15.39
C PRO A 189 -1.95 -13.01 -15.37
N LYS A 190 -3.24 -12.73 -15.49
CA LYS A 190 -4.22 -13.79 -15.77
C LYS A 190 -4.07 -14.22 -17.24
N THR A 191 -3.99 -15.50 -17.47
CA THR A 191 -4.00 -16.10 -18.81
C THR A 191 -5.41 -16.14 -19.38
#